data_390946167af8405da085c000aabe7e2f
#
_entry.id   390946167af8405da085c000aabe7e2f
#
_cell.length_a   1.000
_cell.length_b   1.000
_cell.length_c   1.000
_cell.angle_alpha   90.00
_cell.angle_beta   90.00
_cell.angle_gamma   90.00
#
_symmetry.space_group_name_H-M   'P 1'
#
loop_
_entity.id
_entity.type
_entity.pdbx_description
1 polymer ?
#
loop_
_entity_poly.entity_id
_entity_poly.type
_entity_poly.pdbx_seq_one_letter_code
_entity_poly.pdbx_strand_id
1 'polypeptide(L)'
;NFDISILNEFSKPPILTPHTGEFKRFFGNYYDSLCKKKVLTVREICKKFNIYLILKDVDIIIGTPKEEVIVIDNPNRLLSTAGSGDILCGLITGFISQGFSEIESILNAIKIFYTIGNFYLKNNYISYRITDFIDKISYWEDL
;
A
#
# COMPACT_ATOMS: atom_id res chain seq x y z
N ASN A 1 -2.29 -12.37 -19.38
CA ASN A 1 -1.53 -12.91 -18.23
C ASN A 1 -0.34 -11.99 -18.02
N PHE A 2 -0.22 -11.43 -16.83
CA PHE A 2 0.95 -10.65 -16.43
C PHE A 2 2.10 -11.62 -16.17
N ASP A 3 3.22 -11.42 -16.84
CA ASP A 3 4.41 -12.22 -16.61
C ASP A 3 5.16 -11.63 -15.38
N ILE A 4 5.08 -12.33 -14.28
CA ILE A 4 5.70 -11.91 -13.02
C ILE A 4 7.23 -11.89 -13.08
N SER A 5 7.84 -12.55 -14.07
CA SER A 5 9.30 -12.57 -14.25
C SER A 5 9.87 -11.19 -14.52
N ILE A 6 9.07 -10.26 -15.08
CA ILE A 6 9.46 -8.86 -15.30
C ILE A 6 9.93 -8.16 -14.02
N LEU A 7 9.47 -8.61 -12.85
CA LEU A 7 9.89 -8.02 -11.57
C LEU A 7 11.38 -8.18 -11.30
N ASN A 8 12.02 -9.19 -11.90
CA ASN A 8 13.44 -9.45 -11.76
C ASN A 8 14.31 -8.59 -12.71
N GLU A 9 13.69 -7.85 -13.63
CA GLU A 9 14.40 -6.97 -14.58
C GLU A 9 14.65 -5.58 -14.02
N PHE A 10 14.01 -5.22 -12.92
CA PHE A 10 14.21 -3.92 -12.29
C PHE A 10 15.56 -3.84 -11.59
N SER A 11 16.32 -2.79 -11.85
CA SER A 11 17.60 -2.51 -11.19
C SER A 11 17.47 -2.17 -9.70
N LYS A 12 16.29 -1.68 -9.29
CA LYS A 12 15.90 -1.42 -7.90
C LYS A 12 14.62 -2.16 -7.59
N PRO A 13 14.41 -2.61 -6.34
CA PRO A 13 13.19 -3.27 -5.94
C PRO A 13 11.96 -2.40 -6.24
N PRO A 14 11.02 -2.83 -7.09
CA PRO A 14 9.79 -2.09 -7.34
C PRO A 14 8.85 -2.16 -6.14
N ILE A 15 7.98 -1.14 -6.02
CA ILE A 15 6.96 -1.06 -4.98
C ILE A 15 5.61 -1.40 -5.61
N LEU A 16 4.96 -2.44 -5.11
CA LEU A 16 3.64 -2.88 -5.56
C LEU A 16 2.61 -2.60 -4.47
N THR A 17 1.43 -2.09 -4.87
CA THR A 17 0.36 -1.71 -3.94
C THR A 17 -0.96 -2.43 -4.23
N PRO A 18 -0.98 -3.77 -4.37
CA PRO A 18 -2.19 -4.47 -4.76
C PRO A 18 -3.22 -4.51 -3.63
N HIS A 19 -4.50 -4.45 -3.97
CA HIS A 19 -5.55 -5.04 -3.15
C HIS A 19 -5.61 -6.56 -3.36
N THR A 20 -6.36 -7.28 -2.52
CA THR A 20 -6.42 -8.75 -2.56
C THR A 20 -6.82 -9.32 -3.93
N GLY A 21 -7.71 -8.65 -4.68
CA GLY A 21 -8.11 -9.08 -6.02
C GLY A 21 -7.00 -8.92 -7.06
N GLU A 22 -6.22 -7.83 -6.99
CA GLU A 22 -5.04 -7.62 -7.83
C GLU A 22 -3.94 -8.61 -7.46
N PHE A 23 -3.71 -8.82 -6.16
CA PHE A 23 -2.78 -9.84 -5.69
C PHE A 23 -3.09 -11.21 -6.30
N LYS A 24 -4.35 -11.63 -6.31
CA LYS A 24 -4.77 -12.90 -6.92
C LYS A 24 -4.42 -12.98 -8.42
N ARG A 25 -4.51 -11.86 -9.15
CA ARG A 25 -4.16 -11.82 -10.58
C ARG A 25 -2.65 -11.93 -10.82
N PHE A 26 -1.84 -11.27 -9.97
CA PHE A 26 -0.38 -11.24 -10.13
C PHE A 26 0.29 -12.47 -9.51
N PHE A 27 -0.17 -12.88 -8.34
CA PHE A 27 0.44 -13.91 -7.51
C PHE A 27 -0.51 -15.08 -7.26
N GLY A 28 -1.28 -15.50 -8.27
CA GLY A 28 -2.32 -16.51 -8.13
C GLY A 28 -1.87 -17.80 -7.47
N ASN A 29 -0.65 -18.27 -7.75
CA ASN A 29 -0.06 -19.47 -7.13
C ASN A 29 0.17 -19.34 -5.61
N TYR A 30 0.17 -18.09 -5.09
CA TYR A 30 0.34 -17.79 -3.66
C TYR A 30 -0.97 -17.44 -2.96
N TYR A 31 -2.07 -17.36 -3.69
CA TYR A 31 -3.33 -16.86 -3.15
C TYR A 31 -3.88 -17.74 -2.01
N ASP A 32 -3.82 -19.06 -2.15
CA ASP A 32 -4.27 -19.99 -1.11
C ASP A 32 -3.40 -19.91 0.14
N SER A 33 -2.10 -19.69 -0.03
CA SER A 33 -1.16 -19.44 1.07
C SER A 33 -1.46 -18.10 1.74
N LEU A 34 -1.76 -17.06 0.96
CA LEU A 34 -2.14 -15.76 1.47
C LEU A 34 -3.37 -15.84 2.38
N CYS A 35 -4.40 -16.57 1.96
CA CYS A 35 -5.62 -16.73 2.75
C CYS A 35 -5.38 -17.42 4.12
N LYS A 36 -4.35 -18.26 4.22
CA LYS A 36 -4.03 -19.02 5.43
C LYS A 36 -2.97 -18.36 6.31
N LYS A 37 -1.98 -17.70 5.71
CA LYS A 37 -0.76 -17.20 6.39
C LYS A 37 -0.28 -15.89 5.75
N LYS A 38 -1.10 -14.84 5.78
CA LYS A 38 -0.84 -13.56 5.10
C LYS A 38 0.59 -13.04 5.28
N VAL A 39 1.03 -12.86 6.52
CA VAL A 39 2.35 -12.28 6.85
C VAL A 39 3.49 -13.10 6.27
N LEU A 40 3.43 -14.43 6.42
CA LEU A 40 4.47 -15.32 5.89
C LEU A 40 4.51 -15.31 4.37
N THR A 41 3.35 -15.30 3.73
CA THR A 41 3.23 -15.26 2.27
C THR A 41 3.76 -13.94 1.70
N VAL A 42 3.42 -12.81 2.33
CA VAL A 42 3.97 -11.49 1.93
C VAL A 42 5.50 -11.48 2.06
N ARG A 43 6.03 -11.97 3.17
CA ARG A 43 7.49 -12.09 3.39
C ARG A 43 8.18 -12.92 2.30
N GLU A 44 7.62 -14.10 2.01
CA GLU A 44 8.16 -15.01 0.99
C GLU A 44 8.20 -14.35 -0.40
N ILE A 45 7.11 -13.71 -0.79
CA ILE A 45 6.99 -13.04 -2.10
C ILE A 45 7.99 -11.89 -2.21
N CYS A 46 8.07 -11.04 -1.19
CA CYS A 46 8.98 -9.89 -1.20
C CYS A 46 10.45 -10.31 -1.34
N LYS A 47 10.85 -11.37 -0.63
CA LYS A 47 12.19 -11.94 -0.76
C LYS A 47 12.41 -12.55 -2.15
N LYS A 48 11.47 -13.39 -2.60
CA LYS A 48 11.62 -14.15 -3.86
C LYS A 48 11.71 -13.27 -5.08
N PHE A 49 10.91 -12.20 -5.14
CA PHE A 49 10.82 -11.31 -6.29
C PHE A 49 11.58 -10.00 -6.10
N ASN A 50 12.29 -9.84 -4.98
CA ASN A 50 13.03 -8.62 -4.64
C ASN A 50 12.17 -7.36 -4.76
N ILE A 51 11.01 -7.32 -4.07
CA ILE A 51 10.02 -6.24 -4.16
C ILE A 51 9.61 -5.71 -2.79
N TYR A 52 9.13 -4.47 -2.77
CA TYR A 52 8.26 -3.99 -1.70
C TYR A 52 6.82 -4.31 -2.07
N LEU A 53 6.06 -4.86 -1.15
CA LEU A 53 4.65 -5.20 -1.35
C LEU A 53 3.80 -4.56 -0.27
N ILE A 54 2.85 -3.72 -0.68
CA ILE A 54 1.86 -3.11 0.20
C ILE A 54 0.52 -3.77 -0.11
N LEU A 55 0.21 -4.84 0.60
CA LEU A 55 -1.07 -5.53 0.45
C LEU A 55 -2.17 -4.75 1.17
N LYS A 56 -3.14 -4.26 0.39
CA LYS A 56 -4.32 -3.55 0.88
C LYS A 56 -5.48 -4.54 1.07
N ASP A 57 -5.80 -4.81 2.32
CA ASP A 57 -6.92 -5.64 2.72
C ASP A 57 -7.66 -4.92 3.88
N VAL A 58 -8.27 -5.64 4.81
CA VAL A 58 -8.78 -5.06 6.07
C VAL A 58 -7.64 -4.35 6.80
N ASP A 59 -6.49 -4.99 6.87
CA ASP A 59 -5.23 -4.43 7.34
C ASP A 59 -4.35 -4.03 6.15
N ILE A 60 -3.36 -3.16 6.38
CA ILE A 60 -2.26 -2.99 5.42
C ILE A 60 -1.07 -3.83 5.90
N ILE A 61 -0.58 -4.69 5.02
CA ILE A 61 0.61 -5.50 5.26
C ILE A 61 1.70 -5.04 4.30
N ILE A 62 2.81 -4.54 4.85
CA ILE A 62 3.95 -4.07 4.10
C ILE A 62 5.07 -5.11 4.23
N GLY A 63 5.51 -5.66 3.12
CA GLY A 63 6.69 -6.52 3.07
C GLY A 63 7.85 -5.83 2.37
N THR A 64 9.08 -6.14 2.79
CA THR A 64 10.31 -5.64 2.21
C THR A 64 11.15 -6.75 1.59
N PRO A 65 12.07 -6.45 0.65
CA PRO A 65 13.01 -7.43 0.11
C PRO A 65 13.91 -8.06 1.19
N LYS A 66 14.08 -7.37 2.33
CA LYS A 66 14.88 -7.83 3.49
C LYS A 66 14.10 -8.72 4.46
N GLU A 67 12.96 -9.25 4.05
CA GLU A 67 12.11 -10.14 4.86
C GLU A 67 11.44 -9.47 6.08
N GLU A 68 11.51 -8.15 6.19
CA GLU A 68 10.77 -7.41 7.20
C GLU A 68 9.30 -7.31 6.79
N VAL A 69 8.40 -7.43 7.76
CA VAL A 69 6.95 -7.26 7.52
C VAL A 69 6.36 -6.36 8.61
N ILE A 70 5.70 -5.32 8.17
CA ILE A 70 4.97 -4.39 9.03
C ILE A 70 3.47 -4.60 8.79
N VAL A 71 2.72 -4.73 9.86
CA VAL A 71 1.25 -4.84 9.82
C VAL A 71 0.67 -3.59 10.45
N ILE A 72 -0.20 -2.90 9.72
CA ILE A 72 -0.95 -1.74 10.20
C ILE A 72 -2.40 -2.17 10.36
N ASP A 73 -2.75 -2.46 11.60
CA ASP A 73 -4.11 -2.81 12.01
C ASP A 73 -4.91 -1.51 12.31
N ASN A 74 -5.48 -0.95 11.28
CA ASN A 74 -6.34 0.22 11.40
C ASN A 74 -7.42 0.18 10.31
N PRO A 75 -8.46 -0.64 10.50
CA PRO A 75 -9.50 -0.83 9.50
C PRO A 75 -10.30 0.47 9.32
N ASN A 76 -10.01 1.21 8.28
CA ASN A 76 -10.79 2.37 7.85
C ASN A 76 -11.40 2.13 6.48
N ARG A 77 -12.65 1.70 6.45
CA ARG A 77 -13.39 1.40 5.22
C ARG A 77 -13.48 2.56 4.24
N LEU A 78 -13.37 3.80 4.71
CA LEU A 78 -13.38 4.98 3.86
C LEU A 78 -12.15 5.05 2.95
N LEU A 79 -11.05 4.39 3.33
CA LEU A 79 -9.84 4.29 2.52
C LEU A 79 -9.98 3.32 1.34
N SER A 80 -11.08 2.58 1.24
CA SER A 80 -11.39 1.70 0.10
C SER A 80 -12.12 2.42 -1.05
N THR A 81 -12.12 3.75 -1.06
CA THR A 81 -12.72 4.56 -2.13
C THR A 81 -11.94 4.39 -3.44
N ALA A 82 -12.66 4.35 -4.57
CA ALA A 82 -12.02 4.28 -5.89
C ALA A 82 -11.04 5.45 -6.10
N GLY A 83 -9.85 5.16 -6.64
CA GLY A 83 -8.75 6.14 -6.79
C GLY A 83 -7.85 6.29 -5.57
N SER A 84 -8.19 5.70 -4.42
CA SER A 84 -7.35 5.77 -3.21
C SER A 84 -5.98 5.10 -3.39
N GLY A 85 -5.93 4.05 -4.22
CA GLY A 85 -4.67 3.39 -4.59
C GLY A 85 -3.74 4.31 -5.37
N ASP A 86 -4.30 5.10 -6.30
CA ASP A 86 -3.54 6.04 -7.14
C ASP A 86 -2.97 7.17 -6.27
N ILE A 87 -3.74 7.67 -5.31
CA ILE A 87 -3.24 8.65 -4.33
C ILE A 87 -2.08 8.07 -3.52
N LEU A 88 -2.21 6.86 -3.01
CA LEU A 88 -1.14 6.21 -2.25
C LEU A 88 0.13 6.07 -3.09
N CYS A 89 0.01 5.63 -4.34
CA CYS A 89 1.13 5.56 -5.27
C CYS A 89 1.76 6.94 -5.53
N GLY A 90 0.93 7.97 -5.71
CA GLY A 90 1.37 9.35 -5.90
C GLY A 90 2.15 9.88 -4.69
N LEU A 91 1.64 9.66 -3.48
CA LEU A 91 2.33 10.04 -2.24
C LEU A 91 3.69 9.34 -2.08
N ILE A 92 3.72 8.02 -2.29
CA ILE A 92 4.97 7.23 -2.22
C ILE A 92 5.99 7.78 -3.23
N THR A 93 5.58 7.99 -4.48
CA THR A 93 6.45 8.52 -5.53
C THR A 93 6.95 9.92 -5.20
N GLY A 94 6.08 10.77 -4.64
CA GLY A 94 6.43 12.11 -4.19
C GLY A 94 7.52 12.10 -3.13
N PHE A 95 7.45 11.23 -2.13
CA PHE A 95 8.50 11.09 -1.11
C PHE A 95 9.81 10.53 -1.69
N ILE A 96 9.74 9.53 -2.56
CA ILE A 96 10.95 9.00 -3.24
C ILE A 96 11.64 10.11 -4.04
N SER A 97 10.88 10.94 -4.75
CA SER A 97 11.45 12.05 -5.53
C SER A 97 12.14 13.11 -4.67
N GLN A 98 11.78 13.21 -3.39
CA GLN A 98 12.42 14.09 -2.40
C GLN A 98 13.64 13.45 -1.73
N GLY A 99 14.00 12.21 -2.08
CA GLY A 99 15.21 11.54 -1.59
C GLY A 99 15.00 10.66 -0.37
N PHE A 100 13.75 10.44 0.07
CA PHE A 100 13.47 9.44 1.12
C PHE A 100 13.73 8.03 0.60
N SER A 101 14.14 7.13 1.49
CA SER A 101 14.22 5.70 1.17
C SER A 101 12.84 5.11 0.85
N GLU A 102 12.82 3.95 0.20
CA GLU A 102 11.57 3.28 -0.18
C GLU A 102 10.68 3.02 1.04
N ILE A 103 11.24 2.53 2.15
CA ILE A 103 10.45 2.23 3.36
C ILE A 103 9.95 3.51 4.05
N GLU A 104 10.77 4.54 4.14
CA GLU A 104 10.34 5.84 4.68
C GLU A 104 9.24 6.45 3.83
N SER A 105 9.37 6.39 2.50
CA SER A 105 8.37 6.89 1.55
C SER A 105 7.04 6.17 1.72
N ILE A 106 7.06 4.84 1.88
CA ILE A 106 5.88 4.02 2.12
C ILE A 106 5.21 4.42 3.45
N LEU A 107 5.98 4.50 4.53
CA LEU A 107 5.44 4.80 5.87
C LEU A 107 4.89 6.22 5.96
N ASN A 108 5.58 7.21 5.40
CA ASN A 108 5.11 8.59 5.36
C ASN A 108 3.82 8.74 4.52
N ALA A 109 3.77 8.09 3.35
CA ALA A 109 2.59 8.09 2.51
C ALA A 109 1.38 7.46 3.24
N ILE A 110 1.58 6.34 3.91
CA ILE A 110 0.53 5.66 4.68
C ILE A 110 0.09 6.52 5.87
N LYS A 111 1.02 7.20 6.56
CA LYS A 111 0.68 8.13 7.64
C LYS A 111 -0.27 9.22 7.18
N ILE A 112 0.06 9.92 6.09
CA ILE A 112 -0.82 10.95 5.49
C ILE A 112 -2.16 10.34 5.11
N PHE A 113 -2.13 9.21 4.41
CA PHE A 113 -3.31 8.51 3.92
C PHE A 113 -4.29 8.17 5.06
N TYR A 114 -3.78 7.63 6.17
CA TYR A 114 -4.61 7.32 7.34
C TYR A 114 -5.05 8.55 8.11
N THR A 115 -4.21 9.59 8.25
CA THR A 115 -4.60 10.82 8.94
C THR A 115 -5.80 11.46 8.26
N ILE A 116 -5.76 11.62 6.95
CA ILE A 116 -6.88 12.18 6.18
C ILE A 116 -8.13 11.27 6.24
N GLY A 117 -7.93 9.96 6.07
CA GLY A 117 -9.02 9.00 6.16
C GLY A 117 -9.70 9.00 7.54
N ASN A 118 -8.93 9.11 8.61
CA ASN A 118 -9.44 9.18 9.97
C ASN A 118 -10.13 10.52 10.25
N PHE A 119 -9.68 11.61 9.65
CA PHE A 119 -10.39 12.89 9.71
C PHE A 119 -11.82 12.73 9.19
N TYR A 120 -12.03 12.11 8.02
CA TYR A 120 -13.37 11.87 7.51
C TYR A 120 -14.20 10.96 8.41
N LEU A 121 -13.61 9.90 8.95
CA LEU A 121 -14.28 8.99 9.86
C LEU A 121 -14.74 9.69 11.16
N LYS A 122 -13.85 10.45 11.79
CA LYS A 122 -14.15 11.20 13.03
C LYS A 122 -15.23 12.27 12.85
N ASN A 123 -15.32 12.85 11.66
CA ASN A 123 -16.33 13.85 11.32
C ASN A 123 -17.62 13.23 10.76
N ASN A 124 -17.82 11.93 10.95
CA ASN A 124 -19.03 11.19 10.56
C ASN A 124 -19.35 11.23 9.05
N TYR A 125 -18.34 11.36 8.19
CA TYR A 125 -18.57 11.21 6.76
C TYR A 125 -18.87 9.76 6.42
N ILE A 126 -19.90 9.53 5.62
CA ILE A 126 -20.26 8.20 5.11
C ILE A 126 -19.35 7.84 3.91
N SER A 127 -18.99 8.86 3.13
CA SER A 127 -18.09 8.77 1.97
C SER A 127 -17.46 10.13 1.70
N TYR A 128 -16.44 10.18 0.84
CA TYR A 128 -15.84 11.41 0.33
C TYR A 128 -15.51 11.24 -1.15
N ARG A 129 -15.37 12.35 -1.87
CA ARG A 129 -14.84 12.34 -3.23
C ARG A 129 -13.32 12.28 -3.14
N ILE A 130 -12.71 11.58 -4.08
CA ILE A 130 -11.24 11.45 -4.11
C ILE A 130 -10.53 12.81 -4.22
N THR A 131 -11.16 13.75 -4.90
CA THR A 131 -10.69 15.16 -5.00
C THR A 131 -10.64 15.85 -3.64
N ASP A 132 -11.65 15.62 -2.79
CA ASP A 132 -11.69 16.19 -1.43
C ASP A 132 -10.55 15.65 -0.56
N PHE A 133 -10.13 14.42 -0.82
CA PHE A 133 -8.96 13.83 -0.17
C PHE A 133 -7.67 14.50 -0.62
N ILE A 134 -7.50 14.72 -1.93
CA ILE A 134 -6.32 15.38 -2.51
C ILE A 134 -6.16 16.78 -1.94
N ASP A 135 -7.24 17.56 -1.85
CA ASP A 135 -7.24 18.91 -1.30
C ASP A 135 -6.70 18.96 0.13
N LYS A 136 -6.92 17.87 0.92
CA LYS A 136 -6.43 17.79 2.30
C LYS A 136 -4.96 17.43 2.45
N ILE A 137 -4.31 16.96 1.39
CA ILE A 137 -2.88 16.59 1.44
C ILE A 137 -2.02 17.82 1.78
N SER A 138 -2.39 19.01 1.35
CA SER A 138 -1.61 20.23 1.56
C SER A 138 -1.55 20.70 3.02
N TYR A 139 -2.47 20.25 3.87
CA TYR A 139 -2.58 20.65 5.29
C TYR A 139 -2.90 19.46 6.23
N TRP A 140 -2.43 18.28 5.85
CA TRP A 140 -2.71 17.04 6.59
C TRP A 140 -2.17 17.07 8.04
N GLU A 141 -1.15 17.88 8.33
CA GLU A 141 -0.59 18.01 9.67
C GLU A 141 -1.52 18.73 10.64
N ASP A 142 -2.48 19.50 10.11
CA ASP A 142 -3.46 20.27 10.90
C ASP A 142 -4.75 19.47 11.17
N LEU A 143 -4.86 18.21 10.70
CA LEU A 143 -6.02 17.34 10.86
C LEU A 143 -5.87 16.46 12.11
#